data_9b4fa79ac621db253ea2cb78a2e82129
#
_entry.id   9b4fa79ac621db253ea2cb78a2e82129
#
_cell.length_a   1.000
_cell.length_b   1.000
_cell.length_c   1.000
_cell.angle_alpha   90.00
_cell.angle_beta   90.00
_cell.angle_gamma   90.00
#
_symmetry.space_group_name_H-M   'P 1'
#
loop_
_entity.id
_entity.type
_entity.pdbx_description
1 polymer ?
#
loop_
_entity_poly.entity_id
_entity_poly.type
_entity_poly.pdbx_seq_one_letter_code
_entity_poly.pdbx_strand_id
1 'polypeptide(L)'
;MRHATSVYVPAAAMRLAFRTSLPHRWFGVPIQATLLDRPNKFLALCRVGRRVVEAHVPDRGRCLDLLVPGQPLVLVAVPPNAAMPPRRTRYTVLLARARTAPSPWVSLDPAGAPRLVAAALARGMIPALEGHLVVAREVMLGGPRVRPRPRIDLLLRSPAGAEVPCEVKSVGAARDGVALFPDAPTLRGVRHVALLTRRARRGLPGALVLCAQRADARAVAADEGIDPAFARALRNARRAGVVLAGFACAAHPHGMELLGPIPVL
;
A
#
# COMPACT_ATOMS: atom_id res chain seq x y z
N MET A 1 -42.70 0.28 21.40
CA MET A 1 -41.33 -0.24 21.29
C MET A 1 -41.23 -1.00 19.98
N ARG A 2 -40.57 -0.43 18.97
CA ARG A 2 -40.34 -1.09 17.68
C ARG A 2 -38.89 -1.54 17.67
N HIS A 3 -38.65 -2.85 17.66
CA HIS A 3 -37.31 -3.44 17.50
C HIS A 3 -36.79 -3.15 16.09
N ALA A 4 -35.72 -2.38 16.00
CA ALA A 4 -34.95 -2.22 14.79
C ALA A 4 -34.15 -3.51 14.56
N THR A 5 -34.60 -4.33 13.62
CA THR A 5 -33.86 -5.51 13.16
C THR A 5 -32.66 -5.01 12.35
N SER A 6 -31.48 -5.07 12.95
CA SER A 6 -30.21 -4.83 12.24
C SER A 6 -30.06 -5.93 11.18
N VAL A 7 -30.20 -5.57 9.92
CA VAL A 7 -29.92 -6.47 8.79
C VAL A 7 -28.41 -6.60 8.65
N TYR A 8 -27.88 -7.69 9.19
CA TYR A 8 -26.50 -8.09 8.93
C TYR A 8 -26.35 -8.44 7.44
N VAL A 9 -25.71 -7.57 6.66
CA VAL A 9 -25.32 -7.86 5.28
C VAL A 9 -23.96 -8.54 5.33
N PRO A 10 -23.85 -9.82 4.87
CA PRO A 10 -22.56 -10.52 4.88
C PRO A 10 -21.55 -9.76 4.03
N ALA A 11 -20.31 -9.66 4.50
CA ALA A 11 -19.20 -8.99 3.82
C ALA A 11 -18.97 -9.49 2.37
N ALA A 12 -19.40 -10.70 2.04
CA ALA A 12 -19.36 -11.25 0.69
C ALA A 12 -20.37 -10.58 -0.27
N ALA A 13 -21.55 -10.17 0.20
CA ALA A 13 -22.55 -9.47 -0.62
C ALA A 13 -22.16 -8.01 -0.91
N MET A 14 -21.45 -7.36 0.00
CA MET A 14 -20.87 -6.02 -0.21
C MET A 14 -19.71 -6.02 -1.21
N ARG A 15 -19.02 -7.16 -1.40
CA ARG A 15 -17.92 -7.31 -2.36
C ARG A 15 -18.35 -7.31 -3.82
N LEU A 16 -19.60 -7.63 -4.13
CA LEU A 16 -20.11 -7.71 -5.51
C LEU A 16 -20.58 -6.39 -6.13
N ALA A 17 -20.83 -5.36 -5.32
CA ALA A 17 -21.50 -4.15 -5.78
C ALA A 17 -20.61 -3.09 -6.43
N PHE A 18 -19.28 -3.09 -6.17
CA PHE A 18 -18.39 -2.01 -6.63
C PHE A 18 -17.00 -2.49 -7.03
N ARG A 19 -16.90 -3.34 -8.06
CA ARG A 19 -15.61 -3.68 -8.68
C ARG A 19 -15.13 -2.49 -9.50
N THR A 20 -14.21 -1.72 -8.95
CA THR A 20 -13.56 -0.62 -9.69
C THR A 20 -12.12 -1.02 -9.98
N SER A 21 -11.86 -1.40 -11.21
CA SER A 21 -10.51 -1.62 -11.71
C SER A 21 -9.85 -0.27 -11.98
N LEU A 22 -8.63 -0.10 -11.46
CA LEU A 22 -7.77 1.04 -11.74
C LEU A 22 -6.57 0.54 -12.54
N PRO A 23 -6.16 1.21 -13.64
CA PRO A 23 -4.98 0.79 -14.38
C PRO A 23 -3.74 0.89 -13.49
N HIS A 24 -2.72 0.10 -13.77
CA HIS A 24 -1.43 0.26 -13.11
C HIS A 24 -0.84 1.64 -13.38
N ARG A 25 0.02 2.10 -12.47
CA ARG A 25 0.78 3.35 -12.65
C ARG A 25 1.77 3.25 -13.81
N TRP A 26 2.26 2.04 -14.08
CA TRP A 26 3.18 1.76 -15.18
C TRP A 26 2.39 1.44 -16.44
N PHE A 27 2.68 2.18 -17.51
CA PHE A 27 2.08 1.95 -18.83
C PHE A 27 2.90 0.89 -19.58
N GLY A 28 2.23 -0.08 -20.17
CA GLY A 28 2.86 -1.11 -20.98
C GLY A 28 2.07 -2.41 -20.99
N VAL A 29 2.39 -3.27 -21.93
CA VAL A 29 1.83 -4.62 -21.99
C VAL A 29 2.45 -5.47 -20.89
N PRO A 30 1.65 -6.14 -20.05
CA PRO A 30 2.15 -7.06 -19.04
C PRO A 30 2.90 -8.25 -19.69
N ILE A 31 4.07 -8.58 -19.17
CA ILE A 31 4.93 -9.64 -19.69
C ILE A 31 5.09 -10.68 -18.57
N GLN A 32 4.70 -11.92 -18.86
CA GLN A 32 4.91 -13.06 -17.95
C GLN A 32 6.40 -13.37 -17.86
N ALA A 33 6.90 -13.57 -16.64
CA ALA A 33 8.28 -13.91 -16.37
C ALA A 33 8.40 -14.86 -15.18
N THR A 34 9.57 -15.47 -15.05
CA THR A 34 9.95 -16.25 -13.86
C THR A 34 11.17 -15.60 -13.22
N LEU A 35 11.16 -15.40 -11.92
CA LEU A 35 12.33 -14.93 -11.18
C LEU A 35 13.44 -16.02 -11.24
N LEU A 36 14.62 -15.64 -11.64
CA LEU A 36 15.81 -16.49 -11.61
C LEU A 36 16.67 -16.19 -10.38
N ASP A 37 16.88 -14.90 -10.11
CA ASP A 37 17.70 -14.43 -9.00
C ASP A 37 17.35 -12.98 -8.63
N ARG A 38 17.67 -12.59 -7.40
CA ARG A 38 17.56 -11.22 -6.89
C ARG A 38 18.90 -10.76 -6.34
N PRO A 39 19.82 -10.28 -7.19
CA PRO A 39 21.18 -9.90 -6.78
C PRO A 39 21.21 -8.80 -5.70
N ASN A 40 20.21 -7.93 -5.69
CA ASN A 40 20.01 -6.92 -4.65
C ASN A 40 18.55 -6.48 -4.59
N LYS A 41 18.22 -5.61 -3.62
CA LYS A 41 16.83 -5.15 -3.41
C LYS A 41 16.19 -4.37 -4.57
N PHE A 42 16.96 -3.93 -5.54
CA PHE A 42 16.48 -3.11 -6.67
C PHE A 42 16.47 -3.85 -8.00
N LEU A 43 17.09 -5.03 -8.07
CA LEU A 43 17.34 -5.77 -9.31
C LEU A 43 16.83 -7.19 -9.19
N ALA A 44 16.08 -7.63 -10.19
CA ALA A 44 15.67 -9.00 -10.42
C ALA A 44 16.21 -9.48 -11.77
N LEU A 45 16.78 -10.69 -11.81
CA LEU A 45 17.07 -11.43 -13.04
C LEU A 45 15.86 -12.31 -13.34
N CYS A 46 15.27 -12.13 -14.50
CA CYS A 46 14.02 -12.77 -14.88
C CYS A 46 14.16 -13.50 -16.21
N ARG A 47 13.50 -14.66 -16.32
CA ARG A 47 13.33 -15.37 -17.58
C ARG A 47 12.04 -14.94 -18.26
N VAL A 48 12.15 -14.47 -19.50
CA VAL A 48 11.03 -14.14 -20.39
C VAL A 48 11.18 -15.00 -21.65
N GLY A 49 10.36 -16.04 -21.79
CA GLY A 49 10.55 -17.05 -22.82
C GLY A 49 11.94 -17.70 -22.71
N ARG A 50 12.76 -17.58 -23.75
CA ARG A 50 14.14 -18.11 -23.78
C ARG A 50 15.21 -17.08 -23.37
N ARG A 51 14.82 -15.85 -23.03
CA ARG A 51 15.76 -14.75 -22.70
C ARG A 51 15.83 -14.51 -21.21
N VAL A 52 17.00 -14.12 -20.75
CA VAL A 52 17.21 -13.56 -19.41
C VAL A 52 17.25 -12.05 -19.53
N VAL A 53 16.49 -11.38 -18.70
CA VAL A 53 16.37 -9.91 -18.65
C VAL A 53 16.56 -9.38 -17.25
N GLU A 54 17.08 -8.17 -17.13
CA GLU A 54 17.15 -7.42 -15.88
C GLU A 54 15.89 -6.56 -15.70
N ALA A 55 15.27 -6.64 -14.53
CA ALA A 55 14.10 -5.85 -14.17
C ALA A 55 14.33 -5.08 -12.87
N HIS A 56 13.90 -3.81 -12.84
CA HIS A 56 13.87 -3.02 -11.62
C HIS A 56 12.78 -3.52 -10.67
N VAL A 57 13.11 -3.67 -9.40
CA VAL A 57 12.16 -3.95 -8.31
C VAL A 57 11.83 -2.63 -7.61
N PRO A 58 10.59 -2.09 -7.74
CA PRO A 58 10.21 -0.81 -7.11
C PRO A 58 10.07 -0.93 -5.60
N ASP A 59 9.67 -2.10 -5.10
CA ASP A 59 9.56 -2.35 -3.67
C ASP A 59 10.94 -2.59 -3.06
N ARG A 60 11.26 -1.78 -2.05
CA ARG A 60 12.55 -1.82 -1.34
C ARG A 60 12.57 -2.78 -0.16
N GLY A 61 11.44 -3.42 0.12
CA GLY A 61 11.28 -4.42 1.14
C GLY A 61 12.09 -5.68 0.88
N ARG A 62 12.12 -6.57 1.86
CA ARG A 62 12.76 -7.88 1.72
C ARG A 62 12.01 -8.76 0.75
N CYS A 63 10.67 -8.70 0.76
CA CYS A 63 9.77 -9.47 -0.11
C CYS A 63 10.12 -10.97 -0.12
N LEU A 64 10.44 -11.55 1.06
CA LEU A 64 10.98 -12.91 1.20
C LEU A 64 10.00 -14.01 0.80
N ASP A 65 8.71 -13.72 0.85
CA ASP A 65 7.61 -14.60 0.44
C ASP A 65 7.20 -14.41 -1.04
N LEU A 66 7.71 -13.35 -1.69
CA LEU A 66 7.31 -12.94 -3.04
C LEU A 66 8.43 -13.09 -4.06
N LEU A 67 9.66 -12.74 -3.68
CA LEU A 67 10.81 -12.70 -4.59
C LEU A 67 11.80 -13.83 -4.29
N VAL A 68 11.37 -15.05 -4.56
CA VAL A 68 12.17 -16.29 -4.45
C VAL A 68 12.39 -16.89 -5.84
N PRO A 69 13.59 -17.40 -6.17
CA PRO A 69 13.83 -18.06 -7.45
C PRO A 69 12.75 -19.09 -7.80
N GLY A 70 12.31 -19.08 -9.06
CA GLY A 70 11.20 -19.88 -9.56
C GLY A 70 9.82 -19.21 -9.49
N GLN A 71 9.65 -18.11 -8.74
CA GLN A 71 8.35 -17.44 -8.62
C GLN A 71 7.90 -16.78 -9.93
N PRO A 72 6.59 -16.93 -10.29
CA PRO A 72 6.00 -16.20 -11.40
C PRO A 72 5.93 -14.70 -11.10
N LEU A 73 6.34 -13.91 -12.08
CA LEU A 73 6.31 -12.45 -12.05
C LEU A 73 5.53 -11.90 -13.24
N VAL A 74 5.04 -10.67 -13.10
CA VAL A 74 4.61 -9.83 -14.22
C VAL A 74 5.54 -8.65 -14.31
N LEU A 75 6.13 -8.47 -15.47
CA LEU A 75 6.97 -7.32 -15.82
C LEU A 75 6.20 -6.36 -16.71
N VAL A 76 6.64 -5.10 -16.73
CA VAL A 76 6.29 -4.13 -17.76
C VAL A 76 7.55 -3.54 -18.37
N ALA A 77 7.55 -3.36 -19.69
CA ALA A 77 8.59 -2.60 -20.36
C ALA A 77 8.41 -1.11 -20.05
N VAL A 78 9.49 -0.44 -19.71
CA VAL A 78 9.48 1.01 -19.47
C VAL A 78 10.05 1.68 -20.72
N PRO A 79 9.25 2.45 -21.47
CA PRO A 79 9.74 3.16 -22.64
C PRO A 79 10.82 4.17 -22.23
N PRO A 80 11.81 4.41 -23.11
CA PRO A 80 12.76 5.49 -22.92
C PRO A 80 12.03 6.82 -22.76
N ASN A 81 12.41 7.60 -21.76
CA ASN A 81 11.89 8.95 -21.57
C ASN A 81 13.05 9.92 -21.76
N ALA A 82 13.01 10.77 -22.79
CA ALA A 82 14.05 11.74 -23.10
C ALA A 82 14.28 12.78 -22.00
N ALA A 83 13.27 13.01 -21.12
CA ALA A 83 13.37 13.96 -20.00
C ALA A 83 13.99 13.35 -18.73
N MET A 84 14.35 12.06 -18.73
CA MET A 84 14.94 11.38 -17.58
C MET A 84 16.28 10.72 -17.97
N PRO A 85 17.24 10.62 -17.04
CA PRO A 85 18.46 9.84 -17.29
C PRO A 85 18.12 8.42 -17.76
N PRO A 86 18.93 7.84 -18.67
CA PRO A 86 18.69 6.48 -19.16
C PRO A 86 18.64 5.50 -17.99
N ARG A 87 17.56 4.73 -17.90
CA ARG A 87 17.43 3.68 -16.88
C ARG A 87 18.36 2.50 -17.25
N ARG A 88 19.02 1.96 -16.24
CA ARG A 88 19.85 0.76 -16.39
C ARG A 88 19.05 -0.46 -16.84
N THR A 89 17.78 -0.57 -16.39
CA THR A 89 16.89 -1.69 -16.71
C THR A 89 15.74 -1.24 -17.61
N ARG A 90 15.44 -2.04 -18.64
CA ARG A 90 14.30 -1.81 -19.56
C ARG A 90 12.96 -2.29 -18.99
N TYR A 91 13.00 -3.12 -17.95
CA TYR A 91 11.81 -3.71 -17.34
C TYR A 91 11.65 -3.29 -15.89
N THR A 92 10.40 -3.32 -15.42
CA THR A 92 10.05 -3.15 -14.02
C THR A 92 9.20 -4.35 -13.60
N VAL A 93 9.49 -4.92 -12.44
CA VAL A 93 8.63 -5.94 -11.82
C VAL A 93 7.38 -5.25 -11.30
N LEU A 94 6.22 -5.63 -11.84
CA LEU A 94 4.93 -5.07 -11.47
C LEU A 94 4.27 -5.90 -10.37
N LEU A 95 4.22 -7.22 -10.58
CA LEU A 95 3.58 -8.18 -9.69
C LEU A 95 4.47 -9.39 -9.43
N ALA A 96 4.31 -9.98 -8.26
CA ALA A 96 4.81 -11.30 -7.93
C ALA A 96 3.66 -12.20 -7.43
N ARG A 97 3.73 -13.51 -7.69
CA ARG A 97 2.80 -14.48 -7.11
C ARG A 97 3.16 -14.75 -5.65
N ALA A 98 2.18 -14.72 -4.76
CA ALA A 98 2.37 -15.21 -3.40
C ALA A 98 2.60 -16.74 -3.40
N ARG A 99 3.42 -17.22 -2.48
CA ARG A 99 3.74 -18.67 -2.38
C ARG A 99 2.67 -19.46 -1.66
N THR A 100 1.93 -18.81 -0.77
CA THR A 100 0.87 -19.44 0.03
C THR A 100 -0.46 -19.43 -0.72
N ALA A 101 -1.24 -20.50 -0.58
CA ALA A 101 -2.61 -20.55 -1.10
C ALA A 101 -3.46 -19.41 -0.48
N PRO A 102 -4.31 -18.77 -1.27
CA PRO A 102 -4.74 -18.99 -2.65
C PRO A 102 -3.79 -18.45 -3.73
N SER A 103 -2.56 -18.12 -3.40
CA SER A 103 -1.50 -17.65 -4.32
C SER A 103 -1.93 -16.45 -5.19
N PRO A 104 -2.39 -15.33 -4.59
CA PRO A 104 -2.78 -14.16 -5.35
C PRO A 104 -1.58 -13.46 -6.01
N TRP A 105 -1.86 -12.61 -6.99
CA TRP A 105 -0.90 -11.60 -7.39
C TRP A 105 -0.77 -10.53 -6.31
N VAL A 106 0.45 -10.10 -6.04
CA VAL A 106 0.80 -9.03 -5.11
C VAL A 106 1.52 -7.94 -5.87
N SER A 107 1.08 -6.70 -5.71
CA SER A 107 1.74 -5.56 -6.35
C SER A 107 3.05 -5.22 -5.65
N LEU A 108 4.09 -5.02 -6.45
CA LEU A 108 5.40 -4.53 -6.02
C LEU A 108 5.60 -3.03 -6.32
N ASP A 109 4.50 -2.29 -6.50
CA ASP A 109 4.52 -0.83 -6.67
C ASP A 109 3.99 -0.11 -5.42
N PRO A 110 4.84 0.15 -4.41
CA PRO A 110 4.42 0.85 -3.20
C PRO A 110 3.98 2.30 -3.47
N ALA A 111 4.49 2.93 -4.52
CA ALA A 111 4.09 4.29 -4.89
C ALA A 111 2.68 4.35 -5.52
N GLY A 112 2.10 3.21 -5.87
CA GLY A 112 0.71 3.10 -6.31
C GLY A 112 -0.31 3.19 -5.17
N ALA A 113 0.06 2.80 -3.95
CA ALA A 113 -0.85 2.72 -2.80
C ALA A 113 -1.57 4.04 -2.47
N PRO A 114 -0.92 5.23 -2.45
CA PRO A 114 -1.63 6.49 -2.21
C PRO A 114 -2.71 6.79 -3.26
N ARG A 115 -2.52 6.36 -4.51
CA ARG A 115 -3.52 6.51 -5.57
C ARG A 115 -4.72 5.60 -5.36
N LEU A 116 -4.50 4.37 -4.93
CA LEU A 116 -5.56 3.41 -4.61
C LEU A 116 -6.39 3.90 -3.42
N VAL A 117 -5.73 4.37 -2.35
CA VAL A 117 -6.39 4.94 -1.17
C VAL A 117 -7.19 6.19 -1.54
N ALA A 118 -6.64 7.09 -2.35
CA ALA A 118 -7.37 8.27 -2.81
C ALA A 118 -8.61 7.90 -3.64
N ALA A 119 -8.53 6.87 -4.48
CA ALA A 119 -9.66 6.37 -5.23
C ALA A 119 -10.72 5.69 -4.34
N ALA A 120 -10.29 4.99 -3.29
CA ALA A 120 -11.18 4.38 -2.30
C ALA A 120 -11.90 5.46 -1.47
N LEU A 121 -11.20 6.52 -1.04
CA LEU A 121 -11.79 7.67 -0.34
C LEU A 121 -12.86 8.36 -1.18
N ALA A 122 -12.56 8.63 -2.47
CA ALA A 122 -13.52 9.26 -3.38
C ALA A 122 -14.80 8.42 -3.61
N ARG A 123 -14.79 7.14 -3.23
CA ARG A 123 -15.92 6.22 -3.34
C ARG A 123 -16.55 5.86 -1.98
N GLY A 124 -16.14 6.52 -0.90
CA GLY A 124 -16.63 6.24 0.45
C GLY A 124 -16.27 4.84 0.97
N MET A 125 -15.24 4.18 0.40
CA MET A 125 -14.88 2.80 0.73
C MET A 125 -14.02 2.67 1.99
N ILE A 126 -13.68 3.77 2.67
CA ILE A 126 -12.92 3.77 3.92
C ILE A 126 -13.79 4.41 5.02
N PRO A 127 -14.61 3.61 5.74
CA PRO A 127 -15.59 4.16 6.69
C PRO A 127 -15.00 5.06 7.76
N ALA A 128 -13.79 4.75 8.26
CA ALA A 128 -13.09 5.57 9.25
C ALA A 128 -12.71 6.98 8.75
N LEU A 129 -12.80 7.22 7.44
CA LEU A 129 -12.52 8.49 6.76
C LEU A 129 -13.69 8.90 5.85
N GLU A 130 -14.90 8.48 6.18
CA GLU A 130 -16.10 8.85 5.42
C GLU A 130 -16.25 10.37 5.32
N GLY A 131 -16.64 10.86 4.14
CA GLY A 131 -16.80 12.29 3.88
C GLY A 131 -15.50 13.10 3.77
N HIS A 132 -14.32 12.47 3.97
CA HIS A 132 -13.05 13.17 3.77
C HIS A 132 -12.71 13.28 2.29
N LEU A 133 -12.26 14.46 1.87
CA LEU A 133 -11.86 14.76 0.49
C LEU A 133 -10.35 14.90 0.38
N VAL A 134 -9.75 14.30 -0.64
CA VAL A 134 -8.32 14.50 -0.95
C VAL A 134 -8.16 15.89 -1.58
N VAL A 135 -7.47 16.80 -0.89
CA VAL A 135 -7.24 18.18 -1.36
C VAL A 135 -5.82 18.39 -1.91
N ALA A 136 -4.83 17.61 -1.49
CA ALA A 136 -3.48 17.64 -2.04
C ALA A 136 -2.75 16.31 -1.87
N ARG A 137 -1.67 16.13 -2.63
CA ARG A 137 -0.78 14.95 -2.59
C ARG A 137 0.64 15.39 -2.37
N GLU A 138 1.46 14.49 -1.77
CA GLU A 138 2.89 14.69 -1.58
C GLU A 138 3.21 16.00 -0.82
N VAL A 139 2.46 16.29 0.24
CA VAL A 139 2.50 17.57 0.96
C VAL A 139 3.62 17.61 1.98
N MET A 140 4.42 18.66 1.95
CA MET A 140 5.44 18.93 2.96
C MET A 140 4.79 19.52 4.21
N LEU A 141 4.87 18.83 5.34
CA LEU A 141 4.37 19.33 6.62
C LEU A 141 5.42 20.15 7.36
N GLY A 142 4.93 21.12 8.14
CA GLY A 142 5.77 22.00 8.96
C GLY A 142 6.20 23.28 8.25
N GLY A 143 6.50 24.30 9.05
CA GLY A 143 6.94 25.61 8.58
C GLY A 143 8.35 25.60 7.98
N PRO A 144 8.82 26.77 7.47
CA PRO A 144 10.15 26.89 6.82
C PRO A 144 11.33 26.47 7.70
N ARG A 145 11.17 26.54 9.03
CA ARG A 145 12.24 26.20 10.01
C ARG A 145 12.34 24.70 10.36
N VAL A 146 11.38 23.86 9.93
CA VAL A 146 11.41 22.41 10.19
C VAL A 146 12.33 21.73 9.17
N ARG A 147 13.38 21.06 9.64
CA ARG A 147 14.34 20.32 8.79
C ARG A 147 14.62 18.93 9.38
N PRO A 148 14.63 17.85 8.59
CA PRO A 148 13.98 17.76 7.26
C PRO A 148 12.47 17.89 7.37
N ARG A 149 11.84 18.50 6.39
CA ARG A 149 10.37 18.57 6.33
C ARG A 149 9.81 17.17 6.03
N PRO A 150 8.93 16.62 6.87
CA PRO A 150 8.25 15.37 6.56
C PRO A 150 7.27 15.57 5.41
N ARG A 151 7.34 14.70 4.40
CA ARG A 151 6.41 14.65 3.28
C ARG A 151 5.37 13.59 3.57
N ILE A 152 4.10 13.96 3.48
CA ILE A 152 2.92 13.10 3.69
C ILE A 152 2.27 12.82 2.35
N ASP A 153 1.79 11.59 2.17
CA ASP A 153 1.27 11.12 0.89
C ASP A 153 0.00 11.87 0.44
N LEU A 154 -0.95 12.11 1.36
CA LEU A 154 -2.21 12.78 1.08
C LEU A 154 -2.52 13.84 2.15
N LEU A 155 -3.09 14.97 1.73
CA LEU A 155 -3.77 15.90 2.60
C LEU A 155 -5.26 15.77 2.36
N LEU A 156 -6.00 15.45 3.41
CA LEU A 156 -7.45 15.34 3.37
C LEU A 156 -8.08 16.57 4.02
N ARG A 157 -9.33 16.87 3.64
CA ARG A 157 -10.22 17.81 4.33
C ARG A 157 -11.37 17.01 4.92
N SER A 158 -11.55 17.13 6.23
CA SER A 158 -12.66 16.47 6.93
C SER A 158 -14.01 17.14 6.58
N PRO A 159 -15.17 16.51 6.86
CA PRO A 159 -16.47 17.14 6.72
C PRO A 159 -16.61 18.45 7.52
N ALA A 160 -15.91 18.57 8.65
CA ALA A 160 -15.85 19.80 9.46
C ALA A 160 -14.84 20.85 8.96
N GLY A 161 -14.23 20.63 7.78
CA GLY A 161 -13.28 21.57 7.16
C GLY A 161 -11.83 21.47 7.65
N ALA A 162 -11.52 20.62 8.62
CA ALA A 162 -10.17 20.49 9.14
C ALA A 162 -9.22 19.77 8.16
N GLU A 163 -7.96 20.19 8.13
CA GLU A 163 -6.90 19.50 7.38
C GLU A 163 -6.40 18.27 8.14
N VAL A 164 -6.45 17.11 7.46
CA VAL A 164 -6.07 15.81 7.99
C VAL A 164 -4.91 15.23 7.15
N PRO A 165 -3.66 15.38 7.59
CA PRO A 165 -2.54 14.66 6.97
C PRO A 165 -2.76 13.17 7.06
N CYS A 166 -2.64 12.48 5.92
CA CYS A 166 -2.84 11.05 5.80
C CYS A 166 -1.60 10.42 5.17
N GLU A 167 -0.95 9.57 5.94
CA GLU A 167 0.14 8.71 5.47
C GLU A 167 -0.43 7.39 4.97
N VAL A 168 0.11 6.88 3.87
CA VAL A 168 -0.28 5.60 3.29
C VAL A 168 0.92 4.65 3.31
N LYS A 169 0.70 3.42 3.77
CA LYS A 169 1.70 2.36 3.71
C LYS A 169 1.22 1.25 2.78
N SER A 170 2.04 0.92 1.79
CA SER A 170 1.85 -0.26 0.96
C SER A 170 2.24 -1.49 1.75
N VAL A 171 1.39 -2.52 1.75
CA VAL A 171 1.61 -3.77 2.47
C VAL A 171 1.54 -4.93 1.48
N GLY A 172 2.68 -5.58 1.25
CA GLY A 172 2.82 -6.73 0.35
C GLY A 172 2.97 -8.05 1.07
N ALA A 173 3.69 -8.09 2.22
CA ALA A 173 3.88 -9.29 3.03
C ALA A 173 2.57 -9.72 3.73
N ALA A 174 2.35 -11.03 3.90
CA ALA A 174 1.26 -11.55 4.72
C ALA A 174 1.58 -12.93 5.28
N ARG A 175 0.93 -13.27 6.38
CA ARG A 175 0.92 -14.57 7.01
C ARG A 175 -0.52 -14.89 7.47
N ASP A 176 -1.03 -16.06 7.10
CA ASP A 176 -2.34 -16.57 7.51
C ASP A 176 -3.51 -15.60 7.25
N GLY A 177 -3.43 -14.84 6.14
CA GLY A 177 -4.43 -13.85 5.75
C GLY A 177 -4.32 -12.51 6.49
N VAL A 178 -3.29 -12.32 7.32
CA VAL A 178 -2.95 -11.02 7.92
C VAL A 178 -1.83 -10.39 7.13
N ALA A 179 -2.11 -9.24 6.48
CA ALA A 179 -1.08 -8.45 5.83
C ALA A 179 -0.20 -7.76 6.89
N LEU A 180 1.12 -7.82 6.72
CA LEU A 180 2.10 -7.42 7.73
C LEU A 180 2.98 -6.28 7.23
N PHE A 181 3.11 -5.23 8.05
CA PHE A 181 3.98 -4.09 7.76
C PHE A 181 4.84 -3.73 8.98
N PRO A 182 6.12 -3.40 8.78
CA PRO A 182 6.90 -3.48 7.55
C PRO A 182 7.50 -4.86 7.32
N ASP A 183 7.99 -5.14 6.12
CA ASP A 183 8.77 -6.33 5.81
C ASP A 183 10.29 -6.13 5.93
N ALA A 184 10.71 -4.93 6.34
CA ALA A 184 12.06 -4.54 6.74
C ALA A 184 12.00 -3.37 7.73
N PRO A 185 12.95 -3.21 8.68
CA PRO A 185 12.95 -2.10 9.62
C PRO A 185 12.84 -0.73 8.92
N THR A 186 11.92 0.13 9.40
CA THR A 186 11.58 1.39 8.74
C THR A 186 11.62 2.61 9.66
N LEU A 187 12.80 3.21 9.85
CA LEU A 187 12.93 4.45 10.61
C LEU A 187 12.06 5.59 10.05
N ARG A 188 11.90 5.65 8.72
CA ARG A 188 11.04 6.65 8.09
C ARG A 188 9.57 6.40 8.47
N GLY A 189 9.10 5.15 8.44
CA GLY A 189 7.75 4.78 8.85
C GLY A 189 7.48 5.19 10.30
N VAL A 190 8.38 4.86 11.22
CA VAL A 190 8.30 5.25 12.64
C VAL A 190 8.20 6.78 12.80
N ARG A 191 9.02 7.56 12.07
CA ARG A 191 9.00 9.04 12.13
C ARG A 191 7.67 9.61 11.64
N HIS A 192 7.09 9.07 10.55
CA HIS A 192 5.79 9.51 10.03
C HIS A 192 4.67 9.24 11.03
N VAL A 193 4.62 8.03 11.60
CA VAL A 193 3.61 7.68 12.63
C VAL A 193 3.79 8.55 13.88
N ALA A 194 5.02 8.78 14.34
CA ALA A 194 5.30 9.65 15.47
C ALA A 194 4.89 11.12 15.22
N LEU A 195 4.99 11.60 13.98
CA LEU A 195 4.51 12.93 13.59
C LEU A 195 2.98 13.02 13.75
N LEU A 196 2.24 12.05 13.21
CA LEU A 196 0.78 11.99 13.34
C LEU A 196 0.36 11.88 14.81
N THR A 197 1.07 11.08 15.60
CA THR A 197 0.85 10.95 17.06
C THR A 197 1.02 12.27 17.78
N ARG A 198 2.10 13.03 17.49
CA ARG A 198 2.32 14.35 18.10
C ARG A 198 1.23 15.37 17.72
N ARG A 199 0.73 15.30 16.49
CA ARG A 199 -0.40 16.13 16.04
C ARG A 199 -1.66 15.80 16.84
N ALA A 200 -2.02 14.52 16.91
CA ALA A 200 -3.20 14.05 17.62
C ALA A 200 -3.19 14.44 19.12
N ARG A 201 -2.03 14.35 19.78
CA ARG A 201 -1.86 14.81 21.18
C ARG A 201 -2.06 16.32 21.37
N ARG A 202 -2.04 17.11 20.29
CA ARG A 202 -2.34 18.55 20.29
C ARG A 202 -3.76 18.85 19.81
N GLY A 203 -4.63 17.86 19.74
CA GLY A 203 -6.00 17.99 19.23
C GLY A 203 -6.10 18.17 17.71
N LEU A 204 -4.99 17.97 16.96
CA LEU A 204 -4.99 18.11 15.51
C LEU A 204 -5.14 16.73 14.87
N PRO A 205 -6.07 16.56 13.90
CA PRO A 205 -6.32 15.26 13.28
C PRO A 205 -5.15 14.77 12.44
N GLY A 206 -5.09 13.45 12.28
CA GLY A 206 -4.16 12.76 11.39
C GLY A 206 -4.63 11.34 11.12
N ALA A 207 -4.28 10.78 9.96
CA ALA A 207 -4.66 9.44 9.54
C ALA A 207 -3.47 8.63 9.03
N LEU A 208 -3.53 7.32 9.22
CA LEU A 208 -2.64 6.32 8.64
C LEU A 208 -3.48 5.24 7.97
N VAL A 209 -3.27 5.01 6.68
CA VAL A 209 -3.93 3.93 5.94
C VAL A 209 -2.89 2.87 5.58
N LEU A 210 -3.13 1.63 6.01
CA LEU A 210 -2.36 0.45 5.64
C LEU A 210 -3.05 -0.21 4.45
N CYS A 211 -2.49 -0.06 3.25
CA CYS A 211 -3.06 -0.54 1.99
C CYS A 211 -2.45 -1.88 1.61
N ALA A 212 -3.16 -2.97 1.85
CA ALA A 212 -2.77 -4.31 1.43
C ALA A 212 -3.01 -4.47 -0.08
N GLN A 213 -1.94 -4.56 -0.86
CA GLN A 213 -2.00 -4.71 -2.32
C GLN A 213 -2.02 -6.20 -2.71
N ARG A 214 -2.88 -6.98 -2.04
CA ARG A 214 -3.08 -8.43 -2.22
C ARG A 214 -4.50 -8.83 -1.85
N ALA A 215 -5.06 -9.81 -2.57
CA ALA A 215 -6.49 -10.18 -2.46
C ALA A 215 -6.81 -11.07 -1.25
N ASP A 216 -5.82 -11.74 -0.69
CA ASP A 216 -5.97 -12.69 0.42
C ASP A 216 -5.89 -12.05 1.81
N ALA A 217 -5.63 -10.74 1.88
CA ALA A 217 -5.58 -10.01 3.13
C ALA A 217 -6.99 -9.83 3.74
N ARG A 218 -7.21 -10.37 4.93
CA ARG A 218 -8.44 -10.22 5.73
C ARG A 218 -8.28 -9.23 6.89
N ALA A 219 -7.03 -8.94 7.26
CA ALA A 219 -6.64 -7.96 8.26
C ALA A 219 -5.26 -7.40 7.94
N VAL A 220 -4.86 -6.33 8.60
CA VAL A 220 -3.50 -5.80 8.54
C VAL A 220 -2.98 -5.53 9.94
N ALA A 221 -1.69 -5.81 10.16
CA ALA A 221 -1.02 -5.61 11.44
C ALA A 221 0.39 -5.05 11.27
N ALA A 222 0.94 -4.53 12.36
CA ALA A 222 2.38 -4.30 12.45
C ALA A 222 3.12 -5.63 12.60
N ASP A 223 4.19 -5.84 11.80
CA ASP A 223 5.11 -6.96 12.02
C ASP A 223 6.08 -6.62 13.16
N GLU A 224 5.69 -6.99 14.36
CA GLU A 224 6.51 -6.71 15.57
C GLU A 224 7.82 -7.51 15.57
N GLY A 225 7.84 -8.67 14.90
CA GLY A 225 9.07 -9.48 14.75
C GLY A 225 10.10 -8.82 13.84
N ILE A 226 9.66 -8.02 12.88
CA ILE A 226 10.54 -7.30 11.95
C ILE A 226 10.88 -5.89 12.48
N ASP A 227 9.89 -5.16 13.00
CA ASP A 227 10.09 -3.80 13.50
C ASP A 227 9.26 -3.52 14.78
N PRO A 228 9.78 -3.89 15.95
CA PRO A 228 9.13 -3.61 17.23
C PRO A 228 8.89 -2.10 17.47
N ALA A 229 9.77 -1.25 16.89
CA ALA A 229 9.64 0.21 17.02
C ALA A 229 8.43 0.74 16.24
N PHE A 230 8.19 0.21 15.04
CA PHE A 230 6.99 0.56 14.27
C PHE A 230 5.72 0.06 14.96
N ALA A 231 5.70 -1.19 15.46
CA ALA A 231 4.56 -1.74 16.19
C ALA A 231 4.22 -0.89 17.43
N ARG A 232 5.21 -0.48 18.20
CA ARG A 232 5.05 0.43 19.35
C ARG A 232 4.54 1.81 18.92
N ALA A 233 5.06 2.36 17.81
CA ALA A 233 4.60 3.63 17.26
C ALA A 233 3.14 3.57 16.84
N LEU A 234 2.71 2.47 16.19
CA LEU A 234 1.32 2.24 15.77
C LEU A 234 0.37 2.18 16.97
N ARG A 235 0.72 1.43 18.02
CA ARG A 235 -0.05 1.39 19.28
C ARG A 235 -0.18 2.77 19.92
N ASN A 236 0.90 3.55 19.93
CA ASN A 236 0.89 4.91 20.47
C ASN A 236 0.03 5.87 19.64
N ALA A 237 0.03 5.72 18.32
CA ALA A 237 -0.80 6.50 17.41
C ALA A 237 -2.29 6.22 17.66
N ARG A 238 -2.67 4.93 17.81
CA ARG A 238 -4.04 4.50 18.14
C ARG A 238 -4.51 5.14 19.46
N ARG A 239 -3.69 5.06 20.53
CA ARG A 239 -4.01 5.66 21.84
C ARG A 239 -4.12 7.18 21.79
N ALA A 240 -3.40 7.84 20.91
CA ALA A 240 -3.43 9.29 20.75
C ALA A 240 -4.61 9.79 19.88
N GLY A 241 -5.41 8.89 19.30
CA GLY A 241 -6.54 9.26 18.45
C GLY A 241 -6.20 9.48 16.97
N VAL A 242 -5.04 8.99 16.49
CA VAL A 242 -4.78 8.94 15.05
C VAL A 242 -5.75 7.95 14.40
N VAL A 243 -6.42 8.35 13.32
CA VAL A 243 -7.29 7.44 12.55
C VAL A 243 -6.45 6.39 11.89
N LEU A 244 -6.66 5.12 12.25
CA LEU A 244 -6.00 3.98 11.63
C LEU A 244 -6.99 3.23 10.76
N ALA A 245 -6.70 3.04 9.49
CA ALA A 245 -7.54 2.29 8.56
C ALA A 245 -6.72 1.24 7.80
N GLY A 246 -7.30 0.06 7.61
CA GLY A 246 -6.81 -0.98 6.73
C GLY A 246 -7.67 -1.03 5.47
N PHE A 247 -7.06 -1.25 4.32
CA PHE A 247 -7.75 -1.35 3.05
C PHE A 247 -7.10 -2.42 2.16
N ALA A 248 -7.90 -3.28 1.56
CA ALA A 248 -7.43 -4.35 0.68
C ALA A 248 -7.70 -4.04 -0.79
N CYS A 249 -6.74 -4.43 -1.63
CA CYS A 249 -6.84 -4.38 -3.09
C CYS A 249 -6.46 -5.74 -3.68
N ALA A 250 -7.05 -6.11 -4.83
CA ALA A 250 -6.55 -7.22 -5.63
C ALA A 250 -5.66 -6.69 -6.75
N ALA A 251 -4.54 -7.36 -6.96
CA ALA A 251 -3.62 -7.06 -8.05
C ALA A 251 -3.86 -8.01 -9.23
N HIS A 252 -3.91 -7.47 -10.44
CA HIS A 252 -4.08 -8.20 -11.70
C HIS A 252 -3.08 -7.70 -12.73
N PRO A 253 -2.70 -8.48 -13.75
CA PRO A 253 -1.76 -8.02 -14.77
C PRO A 253 -2.14 -6.69 -15.44
N HIS A 254 -3.44 -6.39 -15.55
CA HIS A 254 -3.94 -5.20 -16.24
C HIS A 254 -4.40 -4.07 -15.30
N GLY A 255 -4.38 -4.25 -13.98
CA GLY A 255 -4.83 -3.23 -13.04
C GLY A 255 -4.95 -3.69 -11.60
N MET A 256 -5.47 -2.79 -10.78
CA MET A 256 -5.75 -3.00 -9.37
C MET A 256 -7.26 -2.89 -9.12
N GLU A 257 -7.81 -3.80 -8.36
CA GLU A 257 -9.22 -3.78 -7.93
C GLU A 257 -9.30 -3.34 -6.47
N LEU A 258 -10.19 -2.39 -6.17
CA LEU A 258 -10.47 -1.97 -4.80
C LEU A 258 -11.43 -2.98 -4.17
N LEU A 259 -11.01 -3.66 -3.11
CA LEU A 259 -11.84 -4.69 -2.44
C LEU A 259 -12.65 -4.12 -1.28
N GLY A 260 -12.03 -3.32 -0.42
CA GLY A 260 -12.72 -2.72 0.72
C GLY A 260 -11.89 -2.64 2.01
N PRO A 261 -12.52 -2.19 3.11
CA PRO A 261 -11.88 -2.05 4.40
C PRO A 261 -11.56 -3.41 5.01
N ILE A 262 -10.42 -3.47 5.70
CA ILE A 262 -10.02 -4.60 6.54
C ILE A 262 -9.59 -4.08 7.92
N PRO A 263 -9.75 -4.85 9.00
CA PRO A 263 -9.36 -4.40 10.34
C PRO A 263 -7.85 -4.19 10.46
N VAL A 264 -7.46 -3.21 11.28
CA VAL A 264 -6.08 -3.01 11.77
C VAL A 264 -5.99 -3.62 13.16
N LEU A 265 -5.22 -4.69 13.30
CA LEU A 265 -5.03 -5.42 14.56
C LEU A 265 -4.07 -4.70 15.51
#